data_5b844766eb90f0f865a8970872847417
#
_entry.id   5b844766eb90f0f865a8970872847417
#
_cell.length_a   1.000
_cell.length_b   1.000
_cell.length_c   1.000
_cell.angle_alpha   90.00
_cell.angle_beta   90.00
_cell.angle_gamma   90.00
#
_symmetry.space_group_name_H-M   'P 1'
#
loop_
_entity.id
_entity.type
_entity.pdbx_description
1 polymer ?
#
loop_
_entity_poly.entity_id
_entity_poly.type
_entity_poly.pdbx_seq_one_letter_code
_entity_poly.pdbx_strand_id
1 'polypeptide(L)'
;MTRICIAGTAMTAMGKQPAASVKSLTAQAVSAALADAGIDAGRIEAAWFSNTRQPMLEGQNTIRGQIALRAAGVEGIPVSNVENACASGSTALWQAATAIRAGLFETVLVVGAEKMFFPDRPEAVAAAFMGGTDIHRIDDIHAAVSNLAAGLIPEDLRGAGTAGRSFFMDSYAALARLHMQTFGTTQAQLAAVAAKNHDHSAHNPLAQYR
;
A
#
# COMPACT_ATOMS: atom_id res chain seq x y z
N MET A 1 22.60 15.66 -15.09
CA MET A 1 21.40 15.24 -14.33
C MET A 1 21.83 14.97 -12.89
N THR A 2 21.11 15.52 -11.91
CA THR A 2 21.38 15.26 -10.49
C THR A 2 21.16 13.76 -10.22
N ARG A 3 22.15 13.12 -9.64
CA ARG A 3 22.07 11.72 -9.22
C ARG A 3 21.34 11.66 -7.88
N ILE A 4 20.26 10.88 -7.81
CA ILE A 4 19.51 10.65 -6.58
C ILE A 4 19.86 9.25 -6.08
N CYS A 5 20.14 9.13 -4.79
CA CYS A 5 20.47 7.88 -4.13
C CYS A 5 19.45 7.59 -3.03
N ILE A 6 19.19 6.31 -2.79
CA ILE A 6 18.51 5.83 -1.58
C ILE A 6 19.60 5.60 -0.56
N ALA A 7 19.59 6.39 0.53
CA ALA A 7 20.63 6.33 1.57
C ALA A 7 20.35 5.26 2.63
N GLY A 8 19.09 4.98 2.92
CA GLY A 8 18.68 3.94 3.86
C GLY A 8 17.25 3.49 3.60
N THR A 9 16.96 2.25 3.98
CA THR A 9 15.65 1.60 3.80
C THR A 9 15.29 0.78 5.03
N ALA A 10 14.00 0.74 5.35
CA ALA A 10 13.50 -0.14 6.39
C ALA A 10 12.04 -0.50 6.15
N MET A 11 11.61 -1.55 6.81
CA MET A 11 10.20 -1.95 6.88
C MET A 11 9.91 -2.57 8.26
N THR A 12 8.65 -2.51 8.67
CA THR A 12 8.17 -3.25 9.84
C THR A 12 7.84 -4.69 9.46
N ALA A 13 7.76 -5.58 10.44
CA ALA A 13 7.28 -6.94 10.19
C ALA A 13 5.86 -6.91 9.61
N MET A 14 5.62 -7.69 8.56
CA MET A 14 4.31 -7.85 7.95
C MET A 14 3.47 -8.85 8.74
N GLY A 15 2.20 -8.54 8.98
CA GLY A 15 1.30 -9.45 9.66
C GLY A 15 0.23 -8.75 10.51
N LYS A 16 -0.47 -9.56 11.28
CA LYS A 16 -1.51 -9.07 12.21
C LYS A 16 -0.85 -8.46 13.45
N GLN A 17 -0.92 -7.15 13.57
CA GLN A 17 -0.35 -6.39 14.69
C GLN A 17 -1.46 -5.59 15.41
N PRO A 18 -2.27 -6.24 16.25
CA PRO A 18 -3.43 -5.61 16.89
C PRO A 18 -3.06 -4.42 17.78
N ALA A 19 -1.93 -4.49 18.47
CA ALA A 19 -1.44 -3.45 19.38
C ALA A 19 -0.75 -2.28 18.67
N ALA A 20 -0.39 -2.42 17.39
CA ALA A 20 0.27 -1.36 16.66
C ALA A 20 -0.70 -0.23 16.30
N SER A 21 -0.18 0.98 16.19
CA SER A 21 -0.85 2.14 15.62
C SER A 21 -0.07 2.65 14.41
N VAL A 22 -0.70 3.48 13.56
CA VAL A 22 0.02 4.15 12.47
C VAL A 22 1.24 4.91 13.01
N LYS A 23 1.12 5.54 14.18
CA LYS A 23 2.26 6.24 14.84
C LYS A 23 3.40 5.29 15.19
N SER A 24 3.11 4.16 15.84
CA SER A 24 4.16 3.21 16.25
C SER A 24 4.81 2.52 15.06
N LEU A 25 4.05 2.17 14.01
CA LEU A 25 4.59 1.61 12.78
C LEU A 25 5.49 2.63 12.06
N THR A 26 5.06 3.89 11.99
CA THR A 26 5.88 4.96 11.42
C THR A 26 7.17 5.16 12.20
N ALA A 27 7.09 5.27 13.52
CA ALA A 27 8.27 5.48 14.36
C ALA A 27 9.28 4.33 14.21
N GLN A 28 8.83 3.09 14.19
CA GLN A 28 9.68 1.92 13.98
C GLN A 28 10.37 1.94 12.61
N ALA A 29 9.63 2.18 11.53
CA ALA A 29 10.17 2.22 10.17
C ALA A 29 11.16 3.39 9.99
N VAL A 30 10.81 4.58 10.48
CA VAL A 30 11.67 5.77 10.37
C VAL A 30 12.97 5.59 11.16
N SER A 31 12.89 5.14 12.41
CA SER A 31 14.08 4.90 13.23
C SER A 31 15.03 3.88 12.58
N ALA A 32 14.49 2.80 12.04
CA ALA A 32 15.30 1.79 11.35
C ALA A 32 15.90 2.31 10.03
N ALA A 33 15.16 3.11 9.26
CA ALA A 33 15.67 3.69 8.01
C ALA A 33 16.77 4.75 8.27
N LEU A 34 16.63 5.57 9.31
CA LEU A 34 17.68 6.52 9.72
C LEU A 34 18.94 5.80 10.19
N ALA A 35 18.78 4.71 10.95
CA ALA A 35 19.90 3.88 11.39
C ALA A 35 20.62 3.22 10.20
N ASP A 36 19.90 2.71 9.22
CA ASP A 36 20.46 2.13 7.99
C ASP A 36 21.19 3.19 7.15
N ALA A 37 20.66 4.42 7.10
CA ALA A 37 21.29 5.54 6.42
C ALA A 37 22.51 6.12 7.19
N GLY A 38 22.64 5.84 8.47
CA GLY A 38 23.68 6.42 9.34
C GLY A 38 23.50 7.93 9.57
N ILE A 39 22.26 8.42 9.62
CA ILE A 39 21.95 9.84 9.83
C ILE A 39 20.94 10.04 10.95
N ASP A 40 20.93 11.24 11.54
CA ASP A 40 19.95 11.65 12.53
C ASP A 40 18.69 12.27 11.88
N ALA A 41 17.57 12.27 12.61
CA ALA A 41 16.31 12.87 12.18
C ALA A 41 16.45 14.36 11.80
N GLY A 42 17.34 15.10 12.46
CA GLY A 42 17.62 16.51 12.17
C GLY A 42 18.26 16.79 10.81
N ARG A 43 18.68 15.74 10.08
CA ARG A 43 19.19 15.86 8.70
C ARG A 43 18.07 15.81 7.65
N ILE A 44 16.86 15.46 8.05
CA ILE A 44 15.71 15.40 7.14
C ILE A 44 15.16 16.81 6.92
N GLU A 45 15.13 17.26 5.67
CA GLU A 45 14.68 18.60 5.30
C GLU A 45 13.20 18.66 4.91
N ALA A 46 12.65 17.54 4.44
CA ALA A 46 11.22 17.40 4.11
C ALA A 46 10.79 15.94 4.16
N ALA A 47 9.50 15.68 4.31
CA ALA A 47 8.96 14.33 4.33
C ALA A 47 7.70 14.17 3.48
N TRP A 48 7.55 13.00 2.86
CA TRP A 48 6.35 12.53 2.19
C TRP A 48 5.80 11.34 2.96
N PHE A 49 4.60 11.52 3.51
CA PHE A 49 3.92 10.49 4.28
C PHE A 49 2.76 9.92 3.47
N SER A 50 2.78 8.62 3.19
CA SER A 50 1.73 7.92 2.46
C SER A 50 0.85 7.10 3.39
N ASN A 51 -0.46 7.34 3.32
CA ASN A 51 -1.48 6.62 4.06
C ASN A 51 -2.84 6.81 3.39
N THR A 52 -3.66 5.77 3.39
CA THR A 52 -4.93 5.74 2.66
C THR A 52 -6.14 5.60 3.58
N ARG A 53 -6.10 4.67 4.54
CA ARG A 53 -7.31 4.22 5.25
C ARG A 53 -7.47 4.75 6.68
N GLN A 54 -6.46 5.39 7.22
CA GLN A 54 -6.51 5.93 8.59
C GLN A 54 -7.71 6.88 8.82
N PRO A 55 -8.14 7.71 7.85
CA PRO A 55 -9.34 8.54 8.02
C PRO A 55 -10.59 7.73 8.39
N MET A 56 -10.84 6.65 7.70
CA MET A 56 -12.01 5.80 7.93
C MET A 56 -11.85 4.86 9.13
N LEU A 57 -10.65 4.32 9.34
CA LEU A 57 -10.42 3.30 10.35
C LEU A 57 -10.11 3.85 11.75
N GLU A 58 -9.44 5.00 11.82
CA GLU A 58 -9.02 5.62 13.09
C GLU A 58 -9.56 7.03 13.28
N GLY A 59 -10.27 7.61 12.31
CA GLY A 59 -10.83 8.96 12.39
C GLY A 59 -9.80 10.08 12.24
N GLN A 60 -8.52 9.77 11.97
CA GLN A 60 -7.50 10.78 11.72
C GLN A 60 -7.58 11.27 10.28
N ASN A 61 -8.43 12.28 10.04
CA ASN A 61 -8.77 12.75 8.70
C ASN A 61 -7.71 13.66 8.08
N THR A 62 -7.02 14.47 8.89
CA THR A 62 -6.05 15.48 8.42
C THR A 62 -4.71 15.34 9.11
N ILE A 63 -3.65 15.96 8.54
CA ILE A 63 -2.29 16.05 9.09
C ILE A 63 -1.72 14.72 9.61
N ARG A 64 -2.08 13.62 8.97
CA ARG A 64 -1.71 12.25 9.37
C ARG A 64 -0.20 12.06 9.48
N GLY A 65 0.52 12.56 8.46
CA GLY A 65 1.98 12.50 8.41
C GLY A 65 2.64 13.29 9.51
N GLN A 66 2.20 14.50 9.76
CA GLN A 66 2.75 15.36 10.82
C GLN A 66 2.62 14.68 12.20
N ILE A 67 1.45 14.10 12.47
CA ILE A 67 1.20 13.38 13.73
C ILE A 67 2.04 12.11 13.84
N ALA A 68 2.14 11.34 12.77
CA ALA A 68 2.89 10.08 12.76
C ALA A 68 4.40 10.32 12.84
N LEU A 69 4.92 11.29 12.10
CA LEU A 69 6.36 11.63 12.06
C LEU A 69 6.84 12.26 13.37
N ARG A 70 6.00 13.05 14.04
CA ARG A 70 6.33 13.59 15.36
C ARG A 70 6.61 12.48 16.38
N ALA A 71 5.89 11.35 16.30
CA ALA A 71 6.15 10.19 17.14
C ALA A 71 7.50 9.51 16.83
N ALA A 72 8.10 9.79 15.67
CA ALA A 72 9.41 9.35 15.23
C ALA A 72 10.52 10.39 15.47
N GLY A 73 10.20 11.52 16.12
CA GLY A 73 11.17 12.62 16.34
C GLY A 73 11.46 13.45 15.09
N VAL A 74 10.64 13.36 14.05
CA VAL A 74 10.76 14.16 12.82
C VAL A 74 9.69 15.24 12.85
N GLU A 75 10.11 16.48 13.11
CA GLU A 75 9.20 17.63 13.23
C GLU A 75 9.91 18.92 12.77
N GLY A 76 9.14 20.00 12.62
CA GLY A 76 9.69 21.30 12.20
C GLY A 76 10.07 21.41 10.73
N ILE A 77 9.65 20.45 9.90
CA ILE A 77 9.93 20.38 8.47
C ILE A 77 8.64 20.34 7.65
N PRO A 78 8.67 20.68 6.36
CA PRO A 78 7.55 20.46 5.44
C PRO A 78 7.17 18.98 5.35
N VAL A 79 5.87 18.69 5.46
CA VAL A 79 5.34 17.33 5.32
C VAL A 79 4.19 17.32 4.30
N SER A 80 4.34 16.53 3.25
CA SER A 80 3.27 16.25 2.29
C SER A 80 2.56 14.94 2.64
N ASN A 81 1.23 15.00 2.83
CA ASN A 81 0.42 13.81 2.98
C ASN A 81 -0.03 13.33 1.60
N VAL A 82 0.32 12.11 1.24
CA VAL A 82 0.07 11.53 -0.08
C VAL A 82 -0.98 10.44 0.03
N GLU A 83 -2.01 10.55 -0.77
CA GLU A 83 -3.01 9.53 -0.97
C GLU A 83 -3.20 9.30 -2.48
N ASN A 84 -3.00 8.09 -2.94
CA ASN A 84 -3.24 7.61 -4.29
C ASN A 84 -3.50 6.09 -4.27
N ALA A 85 -4.40 5.68 -3.39
CA ALA A 85 -4.73 4.28 -3.13
C ALA A 85 -3.47 3.41 -3.02
N CYS A 86 -3.41 2.28 -3.74
CA CYS A 86 -2.26 1.35 -3.71
C CYS A 86 -0.95 1.97 -4.24
N ALA A 87 -1.01 3.09 -4.97
CA ALA A 87 0.14 3.80 -5.51
C ALA A 87 0.63 4.95 -4.60
N SER A 88 0.10 5.11 -3.38
CA SER A 88 0.47 6.22 -2.49
C SER A 88 1.98 6.27 -2.20
N GLY A 89 2.60 5.13 -1.93
CA GLY A 89 4.04 5.04 -1.66
C GLY A 89 4.90 5.39 -2.87
N SER A 90 4.58 4.87 -4.04
CA SER A 90 5.31 5.19 -5.28
C SER A 90 5.12 6.64 -5.71
N THR A 91 3.93 7.21 -5.48
CA THR A 91 3.64 8.64 -5.71
C THR A 91 4.48 9.51 -4.77
N ALA A 92 4.56 9.16 -3.50
CA ALA A 92 5.40 9.87 -2.52
C ALA A 92 6.88 9.83 -2.93
N LEU A 93 7.38 8.66 -3.34
CA LEU A 93 8.77 8.51 -3.80
C LEU A 93 9.04 9.35 -5.07
N TRP A 94 8.12 9.34 -6.03
CA TRP A 94 8.23 10.13 -7.25
C TRP A 94 8.26 11.64 -6.95
N GLN A 95 7.38 12.12 -6.07
CA GLN A 95 7.35 13.54 -5.65
C GLN A 95 8.63 13.95 -4.93
N ALA A 96 9.11 13.13 -3.98
CA ALA A 96 10.36 13.36 -3.26
C ALA A 96 11.56 13.43 -4.22
N ALA A 97 11.68 12.48 -5.14
CA ALA A 97 12.72 12.50 -6.17
C ALA A 97 12.63 13.74 -7.07
N THR A 98 11.43 14.20 -7.38
CA THR A 98 11.21 15.42 -8.17
C THR A 98 11.67 16.66 -7.40
N ALA A 99 11.37 16.74 -6.10
CA ALA A 99 11.79 17.85 -5.25
C ALA A 99 13.33 17.94 -5.14
N ILE A 100 14.03 16.81 -4.99
CA ILE A 100 15.49 16.75 -5.01
C ILE A 100 16.03 17.20 -6.36
N ARG A 101 15.46 16.74 -7.48
CA ARG A 101 15.88 17.16 -8.84
C ARG A 101 15.70 18.65 -9.07
N ALA A 102 14.66 19.24 -8.48
CA ALA A 102 14.40 20.67 -8.54
C ALA A 102 15.34 21.50 -7.62
N GLY A 103 16.18 20.86 -6.82
CA GLY A 103 17.08 21.53 -5.90
C GLY A 103 16.40 22.14 -4.67
N LEU A 104 15.18 21.67 -4.34
CA LEU A 104 14.46 22.18 -3.17
C LEU A 104 14.99 21.62 -1.85
N PHE A 105 15.48 20.38 -1.89
CA PHE A 105 15.99 19.65 -0.74
C PHE A 105 17.13 18.72 -1.17
N GLU A 106 18.02 18.40 -0.23
CA GLU A 106 19.13 17.44 -0.43
C GLU A 106 18.81 16.08 0.21
N THR A 107 18.21 16.09 1.40
CA THR A 107 17.90 14.89 2.17
C THR A 107 16.43 14.88 2.58
N VAL A 108 15.70 13.89 2.10
CA VAL A 108 14.26 13.78 2.35
C VAL A 108 13.86 12.39 2.83
N LEU A 109 12.74 12.31 3.53
CA LEU A 109 12.16 11.08 4.01
C LEU A 109 10.89 10.73 3.20
N VAL A 110 10.80 9.49 2.76
CA VAL A 110 9.57 8.91 2.23
C VAL A 110 9.17 7.76 3.15
N VAL A 111 7.98 7.82 3.72
CA VAL A 111 7.47 6.78 4.60
C VAL A 111 5.99 6.54 4.36
N GLY A 112 5.59 5.28 4.43
CA GLY A 112 4.19 4.87 4.39
C GLY A 112 3.86 3.98 5.58
N ALA A 113 2.70 4.17 6.16
CA ALA A 113 2.20 3.32 7.22
C ALA A 113 0.69 3.12 7.07
N GLU A 114 0.25 1.88 7.17
CA GLU A 114 -1.16 1.52 7.08
C GLU A 114 -1.48 0.46 8.12
N LYS A 115 -2.52 0.68 8.91
CA LYS A 115 -3.06 -0.32 9.81
C LYS A 115 -4.43 -0.75 9.33
N MET A 116 -4.55 -2.04 8.96
CA MET A 116 -5.79 -2.60 8.40
C MET A 116 -6.41 -3.71 9.27
N PHE A 117 -5.69 -4.17 10.31
CA PHE A 117 -6.18 -5.25 11.15
C PHE A 117 -6.94 -4.71 12.36
N PHE A 118 -8.26 -4.80 12.30
CA PHE A 118 -9.21 -4.45 13.36
C PHE A 118 -10.20 -5.61 13.52
N PRO A 119 -9.87 -6.63 14.33
CA PRO A 119 -10.69 -7.85 14.44
C PRO A 119 -12.08 -7.61 15.03
N ASP A 120 -12.24 -6.54 15.78
CA ASP A 120 -13.47 -6.06 16.41
C ASP A 120 -14.36 -5.22 15.46
N ARG A 121 -13.84 -4.83 14.29
CA ARG A 121 -14.55 -3.95 13.32
C ARG A 121 -14.34 -4.40 11.88
N PRO A 122 -14.64 -5.66 11.52
CA PRO A 122 -14.41 -6.17 10.17
C PRO A 122 -15.23 -5.42 9.09
N GLU A 123 -16.43 -4.96 9.44
CA GLU A 123 -17.31 -4.17 8.56
C GLU A 123 -16.70 -2.81 8.23
N ALA A 124 -16.02 -2.16 9.18
CA ALA A 124 -15.34 -0.89 8.94
C ALA A 124 -14.15 -1.07 7.97
N VAL A 125 -13.43 -2.19 8.08
CA VAL A 125 -12.36 -2.52 7.14
C VAL A 125 -12.92 -2.75 5.74
N ALA A 126 -14.02 -3.49 5.61
CA ALA A 126 -14.69 -3.71 4.32
C ALA A 126 -15.16 -2.38 3.70
N ALA A 127 -15.81 -1.52 4.48
CA ALA A 127 -16.25 -0.19 4.04
C ALA A 127 -15.07 0.69 3.61
N ALA A 128 -13.95 0.64 4.34
CA ALA A 128 -12.75 1.40 3.99
C ALA A 128 -12.17 0.97 2.62
N PHE A 129 -12.26 -0.32 2.27
CA PHE A 129 -11.87 -0.78 0.93
C PHE A 129 -12.80 -0.24 -0.15
N MET A 130 -14.12 -0.24 0.07
CA MET A 130 -15.09 0.28 -0.90
C MET A 130 -14.89 1.77 -1.20
N GLY A 131 -14.37 2.55 -0.25
CA GLY A 131 -13.99 3.95 -0.47
C GLY A 131 -12.87 4.18 -1.50
N GLY A 132 -12.27 3.12 -2.05
CA GLY A 132 -11.37 3.18 -3.21
C GLY A 132 -12.09 3.03 -4.56
N THR A 133 -13.43 2.99 -4.54
CA THR A 133 -14.30 2.91 -5.71
C THR A 133 -15.11 4.21 -5.81
N ASP A 134 -15.55 4.59 -6.99
CA ASP A 134 -16.49 5.71 -7.14
C ASP A 134 -17.80 5.36 -6.42
N ILE A 135 -18.01 5.98 -5.26
CA ILE A 135 -19.13 5.69 -4.35
C ILE A 135 -20.49 6.04 -4.97
N HIS A 136 -20.53 6.89 -5.99
CA HIS A 136 -21.74 7.27 -6.71
C HIS A 136 -22.09 6.31 -7.85
N ARG A 137 -21.18 5.37 -8.18
CA ARG A 137 -21.31 4.43 -9.30
C ARG A 137 -21.00 2.98 -8.91
N ILE A 138 -21.15 2.64 -7.64
CA ILE A 138 -20.79 1.29 -7.14
C ILE A 138 -21.54 0.20 -7.91
N ASP A 139 -22.85 0.37 -8.14
CA ASP A 139 -23.68 -0.63 -8.84
C ASP A 139 -23.25 -0.78 -10.31
N ASP A 140 -22.97 0.33 -10.99
CA ASP A 140 -22.44 0.32 -12.36
C ASP A 140 -21.12 -0.43 -12.46
N ILE A 141 -20.22 -0.21 -11.49
CA ILE A 141 -18.89 -0.83 -11.45
C ILE A 141 -19.03 -2.33 -11.17
N HIS A 142 -19.90 -2.71 -10.24
CA HIS A 142 -20.22 -4.13 -9.98
C HIS A 142 -20.80 -4.82 -11.22
N ALA A 143 -21.73 -4.16 -11.91
CA ALA A 143 -22.30 -4.68 -13.15
C ALA A 143 -21.22 -4.81 -14.25
N ALA A 144 -20.37 -3.81 -14.41
CA ALA A 144 -19.28 -3.83 -15.39
C ALA A 144 -18.28 -4.97 -15.13
N VAL A 145 -17.87 -5.19 -13.88
CA VAL A 145 -16.96 -6.29 -13.49
C VAL A 145 -17.65 -7.64 -13.71
N SER A 146 -18.93 -7.77 -13.34
CA SER A 146 -19.71 -8.99 -13.56
C SER A 146 -19.84 -9.32 -15.05
N ASN A 147 -20.12 -8.31 -15.88
CA ASN A 147 -20.20 -8.46 -17.33
C ASN A 147 -18.84 -8.84 -17.95
N LEU A 148 -17.77 -8.23 -17.50
CA LEU A 148 -16.41 -8.56 -17.92
C LEU A 148 -16.09 -10.04 -17.63
N ALA A 149 -16.56 -10.56 -16.49
CA ALA A 149 -16.31 -11.92 -16.05
C ALA A 149 -17.27 -12.95 -16.67
N ALA A 150 -18.44 -12.54 -17.15
CA ALA A 150 -19.56 -13.45 -17.49
C ALA A 150 -19.20 -14.55 -18.50
N GLY A 151 -18.35 -14.25 -19.50
CA GLY A 151 -17.86 -15.24 -20.48
C GLY A 151 -16.57 -15.94 -20.09
N LEU A 152 -15.95 -15.56 -18.97
CA LEU A 152 -14.59 -15.94 -18.59
C LEU A 152 -14.55 -16.88 -17.38
N ILE A 153 -15.67 -17.03 -16.66
CA ILE A 153 -15.77 -17.92 -15.51
C ILE A 153 -15.99 -19.36 -16.01
N PRO A 154 -15.11 -20.31 -15.64
CA PRO A 154 -15.32 -21.74 -15.94
C PRO A 154 -16.69 -22.22 -15.45
N GLU A 155 -17.28 -23.15 -16.17
CA GLU A 155 -18.65 -23.60 -15.90
C GLU A 155 -18.80 -24.25 -14.52
N ASP A 156 -17.79 -25.01 -14.10
CA ASP A 156 -17.69 -25.65 -12.78
C ASP A 156 -17.58 -24.65 -11.61
N LEU A 157 -17.20 -23.40 -11.88
CA LEU A 157 -17.12 -22.33 -10.90
C LEU A 157 -18.29 -21.35 -10.95
N ARG A 158 -19.19 -21.51 -11.93
CA ARG A 158 -20.41 -20.69 -12.03
C ARG A 158 -21.36 -21.09 -10.89
N GLY A 159 -21.84 -20.09 -10.16
CA GLY A 159 -22.74 -20.33 -9.02
C GLY A 159 -22.05 -20.74 -7.72
N ALA A 160 -20.73 -20.86 -7.68
CA ALA A 160 -20.01 -20.93 -6.42
C ALA A 160 -20.35 -19.72 -5.56
N GLY A 161 -20.77 -19.95 -4.32
CA GLY A 161 -21.22 -18.89 -3.42
C GLY A 161 -20.18 -17.78 -3.24
N THR A 162 -20.64 -16.57 -2.96
CA THR A 162 -19.79 -15.39 -2.75
C THR A 162 -19.29 -15.27 -1.30
N ALA A 163 -19.71 -16.15 -0.41
CA ALA A 163 -19.32 -16.12 1.00
C ALA A 163 -17.79 -16.21 1.15
N GLY A 164 -17.22 -15.24 1.83
CA GLY A 164 -15.78 -15.15 2.06
C GLY A 164 -14.95 -14.64 0.86
N ARG A 165 -15.57 -14.27 -0.25
CA ARG A 165 -14.89 -13.69 -1.41
C ARG A 165 -14.78 -12.17 -1.29
N SER A 166 -13.73 -11.62 -1.87
CA SER A 166 -13.52 -10.18 -1.97
C SER A 166 -13.85 -9.70 -3.37
N PHE A 167 -14.68 -8.66 -3.48
CA PHE A 167 -14.98 -8.01 -4.76
C PHE A 167 -13.71 -7.60 -5.52
N PHE A 168 -12.69 -7.10 -4.81
CA PHE A 168 -11.44 -6.72 -5.44
C PHE A 168 -10.68 -7.93 -6.00
N MET A 169 -10.65 -9.05 -5.26
CA MET A 169 -10.00 -10.26 -5.76
C MET A 169 -10.75 -10.83 -6.97
N ASP A 170 -12.06 -10.78 -6.95
CA ASP A 170 -12.88 -11.21 -8.10
C ASP A 170 -12.65 -10.32 -9.32
N SER A 171 -12.52 -9.01 -9.11
CA SER A 171 -12.19 -8.04 -10.18
C SER A 171 -10.83 -8.33 -10.80
N TYR A 172 -9.80 -8.56 -9.99
CA TYR A 172 -8.47 -8.92 -10.50
C TYR A 172 -8.45 -10.29 -11.17
N ALA A 173 -9.21 -11.25 -10.67
CA ALA A 173 -9.36 -12.55 -11.33
C ALA A 173 -10.03 -12.43 -12.71
N ALA A 174 -11.07 -11.58 -12.83
CA ALA A 174 -11.70 -11.29 -14.11
C ALA A 174 -10.73 -10.64 -15.11
N LEU A 175 -9.97 -9.64 -14.66
CA LEU A 175 -8.93 -8.97 -15.47
C LEU A 175 -7.82 -9.94 -15.89
N ALA A 176 -7.36 -10.82 -14.98
CA ALA A 176 -6.36 -11.84 -15.32
C ALA A 176 -6.88 -12.80 -16.41
N ARG A 177 -8.13 -13.25 -16.31
CA ARG A 177 -8.76 -14.11 -17.33
C ARG A 177 -8.92 -13.42 -18.67
N LEU A 178 -9.33 -12.16 -18.67
CA LEU A 178 -9.39 -11.33 -19.89
C LEU A 178 -8.00 -11.21 -20.53
N HIS A 179 -6.97 -10.96 -19.73
CA HIS A 179 -5.59 -10.87 -20.20
C HIS A 179 -5.11 -12.20 -20.81
N MET A 180 -5.42 -13.33 -20.15
CA MET A 180 -5.13 -14.67 -20.67
C MET A 180 -5.81 -14.90 -22.02
N GLN A 181 -7.07 -14.53 -22.14
CA GLN A 181 -7.83 -14.68 -23.39
C GLN A 181 -7.30 -13.78 -24.51
N THR A 182 -6.94 -12.52 -24.17
CA THR A 182 -6.53 -11.51 -25.15
C THR A 182 -5.10 -11.71 -25.64
N PHE A 183 -4.20 -12.08 -24.74
CA PHE A 183 -2.76 -12.09 -24.99
C PHE A 183 -2.11 -13.49 -24.90
N GLY A 184 -2.90 -14.52 -24.61
CA GLY A 184 -2.38 -15.89 -24.50
C GLY A 184 -1.56 -16.14 -23.22
N THR A 185 -1.61 -15.27 -22.22
CA THR A 185 -0.96 -15.50 -20.93
C THR A 185 -1.53 -16.77 -20.28
N THR A 186 -0.67 -17.62 -19.78
CA THR A 186 -1.06 -18.89 -19.18
C THR A 186 -1.13 -18.83 -17.66
N GLN A 187 -1.89 -19.74 -17.07
CA GLN A 187 -1.91 -19.92 -15.62
C GLN A 187 -0.51 -20.26 -15.08
N ALA A 188 0.28 -21.03 -15.82
CA ALA A 188 1.66 -21.38 -15.45
C ALA A 188 2.56 -20.14 -15.33
N GLN A 189 2.39 -19.14 -16.21
CA GLN A 189 3.15 -17.89 -16.13
C GLN A 189 2.76 -17.08 -14.88
N LEU A 190 1.47 -17.01 -14.55
CA LEU A 190 1.02 -16.36 -13.32
C LEU A 190 1.50 -17.11 -12.07
N ALA A 191 1.46 -18.44 -12.09
CA ALA A 191 1.98 -19.28 -11.02
C ALA A 191 3.50 -19.11 -10.83
N ALA A 192 4.27 -18.95 -11.90
CA ALA A 192 5.70 -18.71 -11.82
C ALA A 192 6.03 -17.39 -11.11
N VAL A 193 5.23 -16.33 -11.33
CA VAL A 193 5.38 -15.06 -10.61
C VAL A 193 5.10 -15.25 -9.11
N ALA A 194 4.03 -15.98 -8.77
CA ALA A 194 3.68 -16.26 -7.38
C ALA A 194 4.77 -17.08 -6.68
N ALA A 195 5.24 -18.18 -7.30
CA ALA A 195 6.32 -19.01 -6.78
C ALA A 195 7.60 -18.20 -6.52
N LYS A 196 8.04 -17.43 -7.51
CA LYS A 196 9.21 -16.54 -7.37
C LYS A 196 9.06 -15.58 -6.17
N ASN A 197 7.89 -14.98 -5.98
CA ASN A 197 7.66 -14.07 -4.87
C ASN A 197 7.73 -14.79 -3.51
N HIS A 198 7.21 -16.02 -3.41
CA HIS A 198 7.32 -16.84 -2.21
C HIS A 198 8.78 -17.26 -1.95
N ASP A 199 9.52 -17.65 -2.97
CA ASP A 199 10.95 -18.00 -2.85
C ASP A 199 11.76 -16.80 -2.31
N HIS A 200 11.48 -15.60 -2.80
CA HIS A 200 12.14 -14.38 -2.31
C HIS A 200 11.71 -14.05 -0.87
N SER A 201 10.44 -14.22 -0.53
CA SER A 201 9.93 -13.91 0.81
C SER A 201 10.47 -14.87 1.87
N ALA A 202 10.84 -16.10 1.51
CA ALA A 202 11.48 -17.05 2.42
C ALA A 202 12.79 -16.51 3.02
N HIS A 203 13.48 -15.62 2.30
CA HIS A 203 14.71 -14.97 2.76
C HIS A 203 14.48 -13.65 3.51
N ASN A 204 13.24 -13.15 3.58
CA ASN A 204 12.92 -11.91 4.28
C ASN A 204 12.34 -12.23 5.68
N PRO A 205 13.09 -11.96 6.78
CA PRO A 205 12.61 -12.23 8.15
C PRO A 205 11.36 -11.43 8.53
N LEU A 206 11.05 -10.35 7.79
CA LEU A 206 9.90 -9.48 8.05
C LEU A 206 8.66 -9.87 7.21
N ALA A 207 8.77 -10.82 6.29
CA ALA A 207 7.66 -11.28 5.48
C ALA A 207 6.64 -12.09 6.30
N GLN A 208 5.35 -11.92 5.98
CA GLN A 208 4.27 -12.68 6.61
C GLN A 208 4.23 -14.15 6.12
N TYR A 209 4.46 -14.35 4.83
CA TYR A 209 4.48 -15.67 4.20
C TYR A 209 5.91 -16.01 3.78
N ARG A 210 6.36 -17.20 4.17
CA ARG A 210 7.71 -17.70 3.88
C ARG A 210 7.64 -19.12 3.34
#